data_52db775547102256557b4a351cf3c878
#
_entry.id   52db775547102256557b4a351cf3c878
#
_cell.length_a   1.000
_cell.length_b   1.000
_cell.length_c   1.000
_cell.angle_alpha   90.00
_cell.angle_beta   90.00
_cell.angle_gamma   90.00
#
_symmetry.space_group_name_H-M   'P 1'
#
loop_
_entity.id
_entity.type
_entity.pdbx_description
1 polymer ?
#
loop_
_entity_poly.entity_id
_entity_poly.type
_entity_poly.pdbx_seq_one_letter_code
_entity_poly.pdbx_strand_id
1 'polypeptide(L)'
;MKIREIKEYQSDIGDAISKLSTQLVGKECKIGREQVEAIISDNNSHLFLALNDDRFVLGMVTVGIYTSPTGKKGWIEDVVVDEKYRGEGIGEKLTRFAIQFAKNQQADTLMLTSKPERIIANSLYKKLGFHLKETNVYRIFL
;
A
#
# COMPACT_ATOMS: atom_id res chain seq x y z
N MET A 1 17.73 1.28 -3.55
CA MET A 1 16.26 1.42 -3.49
C MET A 1 15.87 2.29 -2.31
N LYS A 2 14.96 3.25 -2.52
CA LYS A 2 14.42 4.14 -1.48
C LYS A 2 12.90 4.06 -1.48
N ILE A 3 12.27 4.17 -0.30
CA ILE A 3 10.81 4.28 -0.17
C ILE A 3 10.50 5.71 0.25
N ARG A 4 9.61 6.36 -0.50
CA ARG A 4 9.22 7.76 -0.27
C ARG A 4 7.72 7.93 -0.32
N GLU A 5 7.20 8.78 0.56
CA GLU A 5 5.82 9.27 0.48
C GLU A 5 5.68 10.28 -0.66
N ILE A 6 4.58 10.17 -1.40
CA ILE A 6 4.26 11.16 -2.44
C ILE A 6 3.70 12.40 -1.77
N LYS A 7 4.29 13.56 -2.09
CA LYS A 7 3.87 14.87 -1.57
C LYS A 7 3.42 15.83 -2.67
N GLU A 8 3.70 15.51 -3.92
CA GLU A 8 3.32 16.29 -5.10
C GLU A 8 3.05 15.37 -6.30
N TYR A 9 2.18 15.82 -7.20
CA TYR A 9 1.91 15.10 -8.43
C TYR A 9 2.98 15.37 -9.48
N GLN A 10 3.40 14.30 -10.16
CA GLN A 10 4.20 14.33 -11.38
C GLN A 10 3.60 13.32 -12.36
N SER A 11 3.63 13.61 -13.66
CA SER A 11 2.97 12.78 -14.67
C SER A 11 3.54 11.36 -14.76
N ASP A 12 4.85 11.21 -14.63
CA ASP A 12 5.54 9.92 -14.62
C ASP A 12 5.14 9.06 -13.39
N ILE A 13 4.91 9.71 -12.25
CA ILE A 13 4.39 9.08 -11.04
C ILE A 13 2.94 8.62 -11.26
N GLY A 14 2.10 9.47 -11.85
CA GLY A 14 0.71 9.11 -12.18
C GLY A 14 0.64 7.91 -13.13
N ASP A 15 1.49 7.87 -14.14
CA ASP A 15 1.58 6.75 -15.08
C ASP A 15 2.05 5.45 -14.38
N ALA A 16 3.03 5.55 -13.50
CA ALA A 16 3.52 4.41 -12.72
C ALA A 16 2.45 3.86 -11.77
N ILE A 17 1.72 4.73 -11.07
CA ILE A 17 0.61 4.35 -10.19
C ILE A 17 -0.50 3.66 -11.01
N SER A 18 -0.85 4.21 -12.17
CA SER A 18 -1.84 3.61 -13.08
C SER A 18 -1.44 2.20 -13.51
N LYS A 19 -0.19 2.01 -13.89
CA LYS A 19 0.38 0.71 -14.27
C LYS A 19 0.30 -0.29 -13.12
N LEU A 20 0.75 0.10 -11.93
CA LEU A 20 0.72 -0.76 -10.74
C LEU A 20 -0.72 -1.10 -10.32
N SER A 21 -1.63 -0.14 -10.36
CA SER A 21 -3.05 -0.35 -10.07
C SER A 21 -3.68 -1.33 -11.06
N THR A 22 -3.35 -1.22 -12.34
CA THR A 22 -3.78 -2.16 -13.38
C THR A 22 -3.29 -3.58 -13.10
N GLN A 23 -2.04 -3.75 -12.71
CA GLN A 23 -1.49 -5.07 -12.33
C GLN A 23 -2.16 -5.63 -11.07
N LEU A 24 -2.48 -4.78 -10.10
CA LEU A 24 -3.11 -5.19 -8.84
C LEU A 24 -4.55 -5.65 -9.05
N VAL A 25 -5.33 -4.88 -9.81
CA VAL A 25 -6.77 -5.10 -10.00
C VAL A 25 -7.05 -6.14 -11.10
N GLY A 26 -6.14 -6.30 -12.05
CA GLY A 26 -6.30 -7.21 -13.19
C GLY A 26 -7.17 -6.67 -14.34
N LYS A 27 -7.47 -5.38 -14.31
CA LYS A 27 -8.14 -4.64 -15.39
C LYS A 27 -7.57 -3.22 -15.48
N GLU A 28 -7.70 -2.58 -16.63
CA GLU A 28 -7.18 -1.22 -16.83
C GLU A 28 -7.70 -0.25 -15.74
N CYS A 29 -6.74 0.37 -15.04
CA CYS A 29 -6.97 1.43 -14.07
C CYS A 29 -6.18 2.66 -14.50
N LYS A 30 -6.89 3.73 -14.83
CA LYS A 30 -6.27 5.02 -15.15
C LYS A 30 -6.39 5.94 -13.95
N ILE A 31 -5.27 6.22 -13.31
CA ILE A 31 -5.19 7.12 -12.15
C ILE A 31 -4.66 8.46 -12.63
N GLY A 32 -5.51 9.46 -12.64
CA GLY A 32 -5.16 10.80 -13.08
C GLY A 32 -4.66 11.69 -11.95
N ARG A 33 -4.32 12.93 -12.33
CA ARG A 33 -3.83 13.96 -11.40
C ARG A 33 -4.77 14.16 -10.21
N GLU A 34 -6.06 14.29 -10.48
CA GLU A 34 -7.07 14.57 -9.46
C GLU A 34 -7.10 13.51 -8.36
N GLN A 35 -7.04 12.22 -8.74
CA GLN A 35 -7.02 11.12 -7.77
C GLN A 35 -5.74 11.12 -6.93
N VAL A 36 -4.58 11.38 -7.54
CA VAL A 36 -3.31 11.44 -6.80
C VAL A 36 -3.29 12.65 -5.86
N GLU A 37 -3.74 13.81 -6.31
CA GLU A 37 -3.82 15.02 -5.47
C GLU A 37 -4.82 14.84 -4.32
N ALA A 38 -5.91 14.10 -4.52
CA ALA A 38 -6.85 13.76 -3.44
C ALA A 38 -6.17 12.92 -2.35
N ILE A 39 -5.31 11.95 -2.72
CA ILE A 39 -4.54 11.17 -1.75
C ILE A 39 -3.54 12.08 -1.00
N ILE A 40 -2.81 12.93 -1.72
CA ILE A 40 -1.79 13.82 -1.16
C ILE A 40 -2.39 14.81 -0.15
N SER A 41 -3.58 15.33 -0.42
CA SER A 41 -4.26 16.31 0.44
C SER A 41 -5.01 15.67 1.62
N ASP A 42 -5.19 14.35 1.62
CA ASP A 42 -5.82 13.64 2.73
C ASP A 42 -4.80 13.38 3.84
N ASN A 43 -5.01 13.97 5.01
CA ASN A 43 -4.13 13.81 6.16
C ASN A 43 -4.08 12.37 6.73
N ASN A 44 -5.03 11.53 6.37
CA ASN A 44 -5.13 10.16 6.86
C ASN A 44 -4.67 9.11 5.84
N SER A 45 -4.36 9.52 4.63
CA SER A 45 -3.92 8.63 3.55
C SER A 45 -2.46 8.90 3.19
N HIS A 46 -1.64 7.85 3.19
CA HIS A 46 -0.20 7.95 2.96
C HIS A 46 0.20 6.96 1.87
N LEU A 47 0.52 7.46 0.68
CA LEU A 47 0.96 6.64 -0.44
C LEU A 47 2.49 6.68 -0.55
N PHE A 48 3.11 5.51 -0.45
CA PHE A 48 4.55 5.32 -0.53
C PHE A 48 4.93 4.60 -1.81
N LEU A 49 5.98 5.07 -2.47
CA LEU A 49 6.58 4.42 -3.63
C LEU A 49 7.97 3.88 -3.31
N ALA A 50 8.25 2.65 -3.73
CA ALA A 50 9.58 2.10 -3.80
C ALA A 50 10.23 2.53 -5.11
N LEU A 51 11.36 3.20 -5.04
CA LEU A 51 12.11 3.75 -6.18
C LEU A 51 13.50 3.11 -6.26
N ASN A 52 13.95 2.77 -7.46
CA ASN A 52 15.37 2.44 -7.67
C ASN A 52 16.25 3.71 -7.73
N ASP A 53 17.53 3.53 -7.97
CA ASP A 53 18.49 4.65 -8.01
C ASP A 53 18.26 5.59 -9.20
N ASP A 54 17.69 5.08 -10.30
CA ASP A 54 17.26 5.84 -11.47
C ASP A 54 15.86 6.47 -11.32
N ARG A 55 15.27 6.37 -10.12
CA ARG A 55 13.94 6.88 -9.76
C ARG A 55 12.77 6.19 -10.46
N PHE A 56 12.97 5.01 -11.06
CA PHE A 56 11.85 4.19 -11.52
C PHE A 56 11.04 3.62 -10.36
N VAL A 57 9.73 3.63 -10.50
CA VAL A 57 8.81 3.08 -9.51
C VAL A 57 8.77 1.56 -9.63
N LEU A 58 9.16 0.88 -8.55
CA LEU A 58 9.22 -0.58 -8.46
C LEU A 58 7.97 -1.18 -7.83
N GLY A 59 7.27 -0.40 -7.01
CA GLY A 59 6.09 -0.83 -6.28
C GLY A 59 5.54 0.28 -5.42
N MET A 60 4.39 0.02 -4.81
CA MET A 60 3.70 0.98 -3.94
C MET A 60 3.01 0.29 -2.77
N VAL A 61 2.70 1.08 -1.75
CA VAL A 61 1.82 0.73 -0.63
C VAL A 61 1.10 1.98 -0.15
N THR A 62 -0.19 1.85 0.17
CA THR A 62 -0.94 2.90 0.85
C THR A 62 -1.17 2.50 2.30
N VAL A 63 -1.02 3.45 3.22
CA VAL A 63 -1.35 3.28 4.64
C VAL A 63 -2.38 4.32 5.04
N GLY A 64 -3.54 3.86 5.47
CA GLY A 64 -4.56 4.71 6.09
C GLY A 64 -4.38 4.72 7.61
N ILE A 65 -4.50 5.90 8.21
CA ILE A 65 -4.44 6.06 9.68
C ILE A 65 -5.69 6.79 10.13
N TYR A 66 -6.45 6.21 11.03
CA TYR A 66 -7.64 6.85 11.59
C TYR A 66 -7.80 6.55 13.06
N THR A 67 -8.61 7.34 13.74
CA THR A 67 -8.88 7.20 15.17
C THR A 67 -10.38 6.96 15.39
N SER A 68 -10.69 6.02 16.27
CA SER A 68 -12.04 5.73 16.75
C SER A 68 -12.01 5.68 18.28
N PRO A 69 -13.17 5.59 18.97
CA PRO A 69 -13.19 5.48 20.43
C PRO A 69 -12.33 4.33 21.00
N THR A 70 -12.11 3.29 20.21
CA THR A 70 -11.33 2.12 20.63
C THR A 70 -9.84 2.20 20.28
N GLY A 71 -9.36 3.34 19.76
CA GLY A 71 -7.95 3.57 19.52
C GLY A 71 -7.60 4.07 18.12
N LYS A 72 -6.32 4.28 17.89
CA LYS A 72 -5.75 4.69 16.61
C LYS A 72 -5.39 3.46 15.79
N LYS A 73 -5.85 3.42 14.56
CA LYS A 73 -5.78 2.23 13.70
C LYS A 73 -5.13 2.55 12.37
N GLY A 74 -4.34 1.60 11.89
CA GLY A 74 -3.78 1.63 10.55
C GLY A 74 -4.34 0.53 9.66
N TRP A 75 -4.46 0.83 8.36
CA TRP A 75 -4.77 -0.12 7.30
C TRP A 75 -3.76 -0.04 6.18
N ILE A 76 -3.29 -1.20 5.75
CA ILE A 76 -2.50 -1.32 4.52
C ILE A 76 -3.45 -1.59 3.36
N GLU A 77 -3.32 -0.79 2.31
CA GLU A 77 -4.05 -0.93 1.05
C GLU A 77 -3.07 -0.97 -0.12
N ASP A 78 -3.49 -1.63 -1.19
CA ASP A 78 -2.85 -1.56 -2.50
C ASP A 78 -1.34 -1.85 -2.49
N VAL A 79 -0.93 -2.91 -1.78
CA VAL A 79 0.45 -3.40 -1.86
C VAL A 79 0.66 -4.07 -3.21
N VAL A 80 1.49 -3.48 -4.04
CA VAL A 80 1.82 -4.06 -5.35
C VAL A 80 3.28 -3.79 -5.71
N VAL A 81 3.92 -4.80 -6.29
CA VAL A 81 5.25 -4.72 -6.91
C VAL A 81 5.09 -4.93 -8.40
N ASP A 82 5.71 -4.08 -9.20
CA ASP A 82 5.74 -4.24 -10.66
C ASP A 82 6.21 -5.65 -11.00
N GLU A 83 5.49 -6.32 -11.87
CA GLU A 83 5.73 -7.72 -12.27
C GLU A 83 7.19 -7.99 -12.69
N LYS A 84 7.86 -6.97 -13.28
CA LYS A 84 9.25 -7.05 -13.71
C LYS A 84 10.25 -7.18 -12.56
N TYR A 85 9.85 -6.77 -11.35
CA TYR A 85 10.72 -6.71 -10.16
C TYR A 85 10.23 -7.60 -9.02
N ARG A 86 9.28 -8.50 -9.29
CA ARG A 86 8.81 -9.48 -8.31
C ARG A 86 9.91 -10.48 -7.98
N GLY A 87 9.88 -11.02 -6.76
CA GLY A 87 10.90 -11.96 -6.30
C GLY A 87 12.17 -11.31 -5.72
N GLU A 88 12.29 -9.99 -5.78
CA GLU A 88 13.45 -9.23 -5.28
C GLU A 88 13.28 -8.71 -3.83
N GLY A 89 12.24 -9.16 -3.13
CA GLY A 89 11.97 -8.77 -1.75
C GLY A 89 11.38 -7.36 -1.57
N ILE A 90 10.97 -6.70 -2.66
CA ILE A 90 10.42 -5.33 -2.61
C ILE A 90 9.12 -5.28 -1.82
N GLY A 91 8.23 -6.27 -2.00
CA GLY A 91 6.98 -6.37 -1.24
C GLY A 91 7.22 -6.48 0.27
N GLU A 92 8.23 -7.24 0.68
CA GLU A 92 8.63 -7.33 2.08
C GLU A 92 9.13 -5.98 2.61
N LYS A 93 9.96 -5.28 1.86
CA LYS A 93 10.49 -3.97 2.24
C LYS A 93 9.38 -2.92 2.36
N LEU A 94 8.43 -2.89 1.41
CA LEU A 94 7.25 -2.02 1.47
C LEU A 94 6.39 -2.31 2.71
N THR A 95 6.12 -3.58 3.00
CA THR A 95 5.29 -3.97 4.15
C THR A 95 6.00 -3.66 5.47
N ARG A 96 7.31 -3.92 5.59
CA ARG A 96 8.10 -3.53 6.76
C ARG A 96 8.11 -2.03 6.96
N PHE A 97 8.21 -1.26 5.89
CA PHE A 97 8.13 0.20 5.94
C PHE A 97 6.76 0.66 6.45
N ALA A 98 5.67 0.08 5.94
CA ALA A 98 4.31 0.38 6.39
C ALA A 98 4.11 0.07 7.89
N ILE A 99 4.65 -1.05 8.38
CA ILE A 99 4.63 -1.40 9.81
C ILE A 99 5.36 -0.34 10.63
N GLN A 100 6.57 0.04 10.21
CA GLN A 100 7.35 1.05 10.94
C GLN A 100 6.67 2.42 10.91
N PHE A 101 6.10 2.80 9.75
CA PHE A 101 5.34 4.03 9.63
C PHE A 101 4.14 4.05 10.58
N ALA A 102 3.33 2.98 10.62
CA ALA A 102 2.20 2.88 11.53
C ALA A 102 2.62 2.98 13.01
N LYS A 103 3.74 2.36 13.40
CA LYS A 103 4.32 2.51 14.74
C LYS A 103 4.71 3.96 15.04
N ASN A 104 5.36 4.64 14.11
CA ASN A 104 5.75 6.05 14.24
C ASN A 104 4.53 6.97 14.35
N GLN A 105 3.41 6.60 13.74
CA GLN A 105 2.12 7.28 13.88
C GLN A 105 1.37 6.91 15.18
N GLN A 106 1.96 6.06 16.01
CA GLN A 106 1.34 5.59 17.26
C GLN A 106 0.02 4.85 17.05
N ALA A 107 -0.13 4.14 15.94
CA ALA A 107 -1.25 3.26 15.72
C ALA A 107 -1.19 2.06 16.67
N ASP A 108 -2.32 1.69 17.26
CA ASP A 108 -2.42 0.54 18.16
C ASP A 108 -2.43 -0.78 17.41
N THR A 109 -2.99 -0.78 16.20
CA THR A 109 -3.10 -1.94 15.32
C THR A 109 -2.86 -1.55 13.88
N LEU A 110 -2.39 -2.51 13.08
CA LEU A 110 -2.26 -2.39 11.64
C LEU A 110 -2.90 -3.61 11.00
N MET A 111 -3.86 -3.39 10.12
CA MET A 111 -4.63 -4.43 9.46
C MET A 111 -4.47 -4.36 7.95
N LEU A 112 -4.75 -5.46 7.28
CA LEU A 112 -4.87 -5.57 5.84
C LEU A 112 -5.84 -6.69 5.49
N THR A 113 -6.34 -6.69 4.26
CA THR A 113 -7.06 -7.82 3.69
C THR A 113 -6.27 -8.40 2.53
N SER A 114 -6.33 -9.71 2.38
CA SER A 114 -5.68 -10.43 1.28
C SER A 114 -6.53 -11.63 0.88
N LYS A 115 -6.71 -11.83 -0.41
CA LYS A 115 -7.45 -13.01 -0.90
C LYS A 115 -6.69 -14.29 -0.57
N PRO A 116 -7.39 -15.39 -0.23
CA PRO A 116 -6.75 -16.67 0.08
C PRO A 116 -5.81 -17.20 -1.02
N GLU A 117 -6.12 -16.92 -2.29
CA GLU A 117 -5.34 -17.37 -3.46
C GLU A 117 -3.96 -16.68 -3.57
N ARG A 118 -3.78 -15.56 -2.89
CA ARG A 118 -2.50 -14.82 -2.87
C ARG A 118 -1.52 -15.46 -1.89
N ILE A 119 -1.12 -16.69 -2.16
CA ILE A 119 -0.35 -17.56 -1.24
C ILE A 119 0.98 -16.92 -0.84
N ILE A 120 1.72 -16.34 -1.79
CA ILE A 120 3.01 -15.70 -1.53
C ILE A 120 2.85 -14.49 -0.61
N ALA A 121 1.87 -13.63 -0.90
CA ALA A 121 1.59 -12.46 -0.07
C ALA A 121 1.14 -12.85 1.34
N ASN A 122 0.23 -13.82 1.46
CA ASN A 122 -0.24 -14.32 2.76
C ASN A 122 0.90 -14.92 3.60
N SER A 123 1.80 -15.67 2.98
CA SER A 123 3.00 -16.20 3.65
C SER A 123 3.92 -15.08 4.14
N LEU A 124 4.10 -14.03 3.33
CA LEU A 124 4.87 -12.86 3.71
C LEU A 124 4.27 -12.16 4.92
N TYR A 125 2.96 -11.90 4.92
CA TYR A 125 2.30 -11.24 6.04
C TYR A 125 2.44 -12.02 7.35
N LYS A 126 2.27 -13.34 7.31
CA LYS A 126 2.49 -14.20 8.49
C LYS A 126 3.95 -14.14 8.98
N LYS A 127 4.92 -14.19 8.06
CA LYS A 127 6.36 -14.04 8.38
C LYS A 127 6.65 -12.70 9.06
N LEU A 128 5.94 -11.63 8.69
CA LEU A 128 6.11 -10.29 9.25
C LEU A 128 5.36 -10.06 10.57
N GLY A 129 4.65 -11.07 11.07
CA GLY A 129 3.97 -11.02 12.36
C GLY A 129 2.48 -10.67 12.29
N PHE A 130 1.89 -10.59 11.10
CA PHE A 130 0.44 -10.50 10.98
C PHE A 130 -0.22 -11.82 11.34
N HIS A 131 -1.32 -11.75 12.06
CA HIS A 131 -2.15 -12.89 12.41
C HIS A 131 -3.47 -12.85 11.64
N LEU A 132 -3.93 -14.00 11.18
CA LEU A 132 -5.26 -14.09 10.62
C LEU A 132 -6.29 -13.75 11.72
N LYS A 133 -7.06 -12.68 11.51
CA LYS A 133 -8.07 -12.26 12.46
C LYS A 133 -9.35 -13.04 12.23
N GLU A 134 -9.90 -13.63 13.27
CA GLU A 134 -11.21 -14.31 13.24
C GLU A 134 -12.31 -13.25 13.21
N THR A 135 -12.74 -12.86 12.01
CA THR A 135 -13.76 -11.85 11.76
C THR A 135 -14.30 -11.98 10.35
N ASN A 136 -15.44 -11.37 10.08
CA ASN A 136 -15.97 -11.23 8.72
C ASN A 136 -15.68 -9.83 8.18
N VAL A 137 -15.39 -9.75 6.89
CA VAL A 137 -15.29 -8.50 6.15
C VAL A 137 -16.50 -8.36 5.25
N TYR A 138 -17.27 -7.30 5.45
CA TYR A 138 -18.43 -6.98 4.64
C TYR A 138 -18.14 -5.77 3.75
N ARG A 139 -18.69 -5.80 2.53
CA ARG A 139 -18.57 -4.70 1.56
C ARG A 139 -19.92 -4.40 0.95
N ILE A 140 -20.24 -3.11 0.81
CA ILE A 140 -21.33 -2.62 -0.01
C ILE A 140 -20.76 -1.64 -1.04
N PHE A 141 -21.23 -1.71 -2.28
CA PHE A 141 -20.92 -0.70 -3.29
C PHE A 141 -21.89 0.48 -3.15
N LEU A 142 -21.35 1.68 -3.13
CA LEU A 142 -22.10 2.93 -2.97
C LEU A 142 -22.27 3.67 -4.30
#